data_04910a1ab94c33f1034673ac6cd1d2f8
#
_entry.id   04910a1ab94c33f1034673ac6cd1d2f8
#
_cell.length_a   1.000
_cell.length_b   1.000
_cell.length_c   1.000
_cell.angle_alpha   90.00
_cell.angle_beta   90.00
_cell.angle_gamma   90.00
#
_symmetry.space_group_name_H-M   'P 1'
#
loop_
_entity.id
_entity.type
_entity.pdbx_description
1 polymer ?
#
loop_
_entity_poly.entity_id
_entity_poly.type
_entity_poly.pdbx_seq_one_letter_code
_entity_poly.pdbx_strand_id
1 'polypeptide(L)'
;AIPCRIVDDIMFQIMEISMMDENDVLFLILNSGRTYNVLQNASYAKQRGIYTIGVVGTKGTPLSKYLDIELPTCIFSSSYLSDISAARLCELVTVSILHSIMALTRDSKQMKRGESIANSIELKRIPGNQKF
;
A
#
# COMPACT_ATOMS: atom_id res chain seq x y z
N ALA A 1 10.88 1.89 -11.78
CA ALA A 1 10.18 1.33 -10.63
C ALA A 1 10.23 2.33 -9.48
N ILE A 2 9.14 2.44 -8.73
CA ILE A 2 9.09 3.23 -7.50
C ILE A 2 9.62 2.31 -6.39
N PRO A 3 10.66 2.69 -5.63
CA PRO A 3 11.09 1.92 -4.48
C PRO A 3 9.93 1.82 -3.48
N CYS A 4 9.68 0.62 -2.97
CA CYS A 4 8.62 0.39 -1.99
C CYS A 4 9.14 -0.57 -0.92
N ARG A 5 8.83 -0.28 0.34
CA ARG A 5 9.12 -1.14 1.48
C ARG A 5 7.81 -1.49 2.17
N ILE A 6 7.69 -2.73 2.61
CA ILE A 6 6.55 -3.21 3.41
C ILE A 6 7.10 -3.63 4.77
N VAL A 7 6.48 -3.15 5.84
CA VAL A 7 6.91 -3.42 7.21
C VAL A 7 5.68 -3.82 8.03
N ASP A 8 5.67 -5.05 8.50
CA ASP A 8 4.56 -5.61 9.31
C ASP A 8 4.78 -5.43 10.81
N ASP A 9 6.03 -5.42 11.27
CA ASP A 9 6.36 -5.27 12.68
C ASP A 9 6.22 -3.81 13.13
N ILE A 10 5.50 -3.60 14.23
CA ILE A 10 5.14 -2.28 14.76
C ILE A 10 6.36 -1.45 15.15
N MET A 11 7.39 -2.07 15.72
CA MET A 11 8.61 -1.38 16.13
C MET A 11 9.43 -0.96 14.92
N PHE A 12 9.51 -1.81 13.91
CA PHE A 12 10.18 -1.46 12.66
C PHE A 12 9.41 -0.40 11.86
N GLN A 13 8.07 -0.38 11.93
CA GLN A 13 7.27 0.67 11.29
C GLN A 13 7.67 2.06 11.75
N ILE A 14 7.79 2.29 13.06
CA ILE A 14 8.16 3.62 13.59
C ILE A 14 9.61 3.99 13.22
N MET A 15 10.51 3.00 13.16
CA MET A 15 11.89 3.21 12.73
C MET A 15 11.95 3.62 11.25
N GLU A 16 11.22 2.93 10.36
CA GLU A 16 11.14 3.30 8.94
C GLU A 16 10.56 4.69 8.77
N ILE A 17 9.47 5.03 9.46
CA ILE A 17 8.89 6.39 9.40
C ILE A 17 9.89 7.44 9.89
N SER A 18 10.73 7.12 10.87
CA SER A 18 11.75 8.04 11.36
C SER A 18 12.88 8.33 10.35
N MET A 19 13.06 7.46 9.36
CA MET A 19 14.04 7.62 8.26
C MET A 19 13.44 8.25 7.00
N MET A 20 12.11 8.38 6.92
CA MET A 20 11.43 9.01 5.79
C MET A 20 11.59 10.54 5.82
N ASP A 21 11.48 11.16 4.66
CA ASP A 21 11.49 12.62 4.50
C ASP A 21 10.25 13.12 3.71
N GLU A 22 10.22 14.41 3.40
CA GLU A 22 9.11 15.07 2.71
C GLU A 22 8.88 14.61 1.26
N ASN A 23 9.83 13.87 0.66
CA ASN A 23 9.73 13.29 -0.68
C ASN A 23 9.17 11.87 -0.66
N ASP A 24 9.01 11.30 0.54
CA ASP A 24 8.48 9.97 0.72
C ASP A 24 6.96 9.99 0.93
N VAL A 25 6.34 8.83 0.72
CA VAL A 25 4.91 8.64 0.92
C VAL A 25 4.69 7.47 1.87
N LEU A 26 3.98 7.72 2.97
CA LEU A 26 3.49 6.67 3.85
C LEU A 26 2.14 6.17 3.34
N PHE A 27 2.10 4.89 2.97
CA PHE A 27 0.88 4.24 2.51
C PHE A 27 0.35 3.28 3.59
N LEU A 28 -0.84 3.54 4.07
CA LEU A 28 -1.49 2.80 5.16
C LEU A 28 -2.69 2.01 4.63
N ILE A 29 -2.79 0.73 4.99
CA ILE A 29 -3.94 -0.12 4.66
C ILE A 29 -4.57 -0.56 5.97
N LEU A 30 -5.78 -0.11 6.25
CA LEU A 30 -6.43 -0.32 7.53
C LEU A 30 -7.96 -0.23 7.42
N ASN A 31 -8.66 -1.33 7.53
CA ASN A 31 -10.12 -1.35 7.42
C ASN A 31 -10.83 -0.49 8.47
N SER A 32 -10.51 -0.67 9.76
CA SER A 32 -11.21 0.00 10.86
C SER A 32 -10.88 1.48 11.02
N GLY A 33 -9.71 1.93 10.57
CA GLY A 33 -9.18 3.28 10.82
C GLY A 33 -9.02 3.64 12.30
N ARG A 34 -8.97 2.65 13.21
CA ARG A 34 -9.00 2.84 14.68
C ARG A 34 -7.86 2.15 15.43
N THR A 35 -6.99 1.40 14.76
CA THR A 35 -5.89 0.67 15.40
C THR A 35 -4.88 1.67 15.98
N TYR A 36 -4.68 1.63 17.28
CA TYR A 36 -3.91 2.60 18.04
C TYR A 36 -2.49 2.84 17.48
N ASN A 37 -1.74 1.77 17.22
CA ASN A 37 -0.37 1.89 16.71
C ASN A 37 -0.33 2.56 15.32
N VAL A 38 -1.29 2.25 14.46
CA VAL A 38 -1.39 2.88 13.12
C VAL A 38 -1.74 4.36 13.26
N LEU A 39 -2.61 4.72 14.20
CA LEU A 39 -2.92 6.14 14.49
C LEU A 39 -1.70 6.89 14.98
N GLN A 40 -0.89 6.29 15.86
CA GLN A 40 0.36 6.89 16.32
C GLN A 40 1.35 7.08 15.16
N ASN A 41 1.56 6.06 14.35
CA ASN A 41 2.44 6.11 13.18
C ASN A 41 2.00 7.19 12.19
N ALA A 42 0.70 7.28 11.89
CA ALA A 42 0.15 8.32 11.02
C ALA A 42 0.30 9.73 11.61
N SER A 43 0.06 9.87 12.92
CA SER A 43 0.26 11.13 13.63
C SER A 43 1.74 11.58 13.57
N TYR A 44 2.66 10.66 13.79
CA TYR A 44 4.09 10.93 13.74
C TYR A 44 4.55 11.32 12.32
N ALA A 45 4.10 10.59 11.30
CA ALA A 45 4.37 10.91 9.91
C ALA A 45 3.86 12.32 9.55
N LYS A 46 2.65 12.66 9.97
CA LYS A 46 2.05 13.98 9.75
C LYS A 46 2.86 15.11 10.41
N GLN A 47 3.34 14.92 11.64
CA GLN A 47 4.19 15.89 12.34
C GLN A 47 5.52 16.13 11.62
N ARG A 48 6.02 15.13 10.90
CA ARG A 48 7.25 15.20 10.11
C ARG A 48 7.05 15.74 8.69
N GLY A 49 5.81 16.08 8.30
CA GLY A 49 5.49 16.56 6.96
C GLY A 49 5.51 15.47 5.87
N ILE A 50 5.49 14.18 6.28
CA ILE A 50 5.45 13.04 5.35
C ILE A 50 4.04 12.93 4.76
N TYR A 51 3.95 12.84 3.43
CA TYR A 51 2.68 12.70 2.74
C TYR A 51 2.05 11.33 3.04
N THR A 52 0.77 11.33 3.42
CA THR A 52 0.10 10.14 3.94
C THR A 52 -1.12 9.78 3.11
N ILE A 53 -1.16 8.52 2.65
CA ILE A 53 -2.29 7.95 1.92
C ILE A 53 -2.84 6.77 2.71
N GLY A 54 -4.15 6.71 2.91
CA GLY A 54 -4.79 5.61 3.63
C GLY A 54 -5.90 4.93 2.82
N VAL A 55 -5.84 3.60 2.72
CA VAL A 55 -6.96 2.76 2.29
C VAL A 55 -7.72 2.34 3.54
N VAL A 56 -8.96 2.77 3.65
CA VAL A 56 -9.80 2.57 4.84
C VAL A 56 -11.17 1.98 4.48
N GLY A 57 -11.78 1.25 5.38
CA GLY A 57 -13.10 0.67 5.15
C GLY A 57 -14.19 1.72 4.97
N THR A 58 -14.17 2.77 5.81
CA THR A 58 -15.14 3.87 5.78
C THR A 58 -14.45 5.21 5.99
N LYS A 59 -15.06 6.29 5.48
CA LYS A 59 -14.61 7.66 5.74
C LYS A 59 -14.90 8.11 7.17
N GLY A 60 -14.18 9.14 7.60
CA GLY A 60 -14.45 9.82 8.88
C GLY A 60 -14.00 8.99 10.10
N THR A 61 -13.04 8.12 9.92
CA THR A 61 -12.41 7.38 11.03
C THR A 61 -11.41 8.28 11.78
N PRO A 62 -10.96 7.89 12.99
CA PRO A 62 -9.89 8.61 13.69
C PRO A 62 -8.60 8.76 12.88
N LEU A 63 -8.34 7.87 11.89
CA LEU A 63 -7.19 7.96 11.01
C LEU A 63 -7.33 9.11 9.99
N SER A 64 -8.55 9.45 9.57
CA SER A 64 -8.82 10.44 8.51
C SER A 64 -8.13 11.79 8.75
N LYS A 65 -8.01 12.22 10.01
CA LYS A 65 -7.36 13.51 10.37
C LYS A 65 -5.85 13.55 10.09
N TYR A 66 -5.22 12.39 9.91
CA TYR A 66 -3.79 12.28 9.64
C TYR A 66 -3.48 11.99 8.17
N LEU A 67 -4.51 11.72 7.35
CA LEU A 67 -4.35 11.39 5.93
C LEU A 67 -4.43 12.63 5.06
N ASP A 68 -3.57 12.70 4.06
CA ASP A 68 -3.65 13.69 2.98
C ASP A 68 -4.59 13.18 1.88
N ILE A 69 -4.58 11.85 1.61
CA ILE A 69 -5.57 11.19 0.75
C ILE A 69 -6.20 10.03 1.50
N GLU A 70 -7.52 9.99 1.48
CA GLU A 70 -8.31 8.88 2.03
C GLU A 70 -9.04 8.15 0.91
N LEU A 71 -8.77 6.84 0.77
CA LEU A 71 -9.35 5.95 -0.22
C LEU A 71 -10.29 4.96 0.50
N PRO A 72 -11.60 5.26 0.57
CA PRO A 72 -12.55 4.38 1.24
C PRO A 72 -12.92 3.19 0.36
N THR A 73 -12.95 2.00 0.93
CA THR A 73 -13.42 0.78 0.26
C THR A 73 -14.94 0.58 0.40
N CYS A 74 -15.58 1.35 1.28
CA CYS A 74 -17.04 1.41 1.47
C CYS A 74 -17.69 0.04 1.76
N ILE A 75 -17.08 -0.73 2.66
CA ILE A 75 -17.63 -2.02 3.06
C ILE A 75 -18.63 -1.83 4.18
N PHE A 76 -19.88 -2.16 3.89
CA PHE A 76 -20.96 -2.22 4.87
C PHE A 76 -21.41 -3.68 4.97
N SER A 77 -21.09 -4.34 6.06
CA SER A 77 -21.59 -5.67 6.32
C SER A 77 -22.09 -5.79 7.77
N SER A 78 -23.10 -6.63 7.97
CA SER A 78 -23.69 -6.90 9.28
C SER A 78 -23.05 -8.09 10.01
N SER A 79 -22.13 -8.81 9.36
CA SER A 79 -21.49 -10.01 9.90
C SER A 79 -19.99 -9.85 10.02
N TYR A 80 -19.45 -9.94 11.23
CA TYR A 80 -18.03 -9.72 11.52
C TYR A 80 -17.08 -10.58 10.69
N LEU A 81 -17.40 -11.84 10.44
CA LEU A 81 -16.54 -12.75 9.67
C LEU A 81 -16.57 -12.46 8.16
N SER A 82 -17.75 -12.14 7.61
CA SER A 82 -17.87 -11.75 6.20
C SER A 82 -17.20 -10.39 5.93
N ASP A 83 -17.18 -9.50 6.91
CA ASP A 83 -16.58 -8.18 6.82
C ASP A 83 -15.07 -8.23 6.61
N ILE A 84 -14.38 -9.12 7.33
CA ILE A 84 -12.92 -9.25 7.22
C ILE A 84 -12.53 -9.72 5.81
N SER A 85 -13.22 -10.73 5.27
CA SER A 85 -12.91 -11.26 3.94
C SER A 85 -13.24 -10.26 2.83
N ALA A 86 -14.40 -9.61 2.91
CA ALA A 86 -14.79 -8.57 1.96
C ALA A 86 -13.84 -7.36 2.01
N ALA A 87 -13.42 -6.96 3.21
CA ALA A 87 -12.45 -5.88 3.39
C ALA A 87 -11.15 -6.18 2.66
N ARG A 88 -10.59 -7.37 2.85
CA ARG A 88 -9.35 -7.78 2.19
C ARG A 88 -9.44 -7.80 0.66
N LEU A 89 -10.58 -8.27 0.13
CA LEU A 89 -10.83 -8.24 -1.31
C LEU A 89 -10.88 -6.80 -1.85
N CYS A 90 -11.58 -5.91 -1.18
CA CYS A 90 -11.68 -4.52 -1.62
C CYS A 90 -10.35 -3.76 -1.48
N GLU A 91 -9.58 -4.02 -0.42
CA GLU A 91 -8.21 -3.51 -0.28
C GLU A 91 -7.32 -3.96 -1.43
N LEU A 92 -7.37 -5.26 -1.78
CA LEU A 92 -6.61 -5.83 -2.90
C LEU A 92 -7.03 -5.21 -4.24
N VAL A 93 -8.33 -5.06 -4.49
CA VAL A 93 -8.85 -4.42 -5.70
C VAL A 93 -8.38 -2.97 -5.78
N THR A 94 -8.45 -2.23 -4.68
CA THR A 94 -8.01 -0.82 -4.62
C THR A 94 -6.52 -0.70 -4.96
N VAL A 95 -5.67 -1.54 -4.36
CA VAL A 95 -4.23 -1.57 -4.64
C VAL A 95 -3.96 -1.96 -6.10
N SER A 96 -4.73 -2.92 -6.65
CA SER A 96 -4.60 -3.35 -8.05
C SER A 96 -4.96 -2.24 -9.03
N ILE A 97 -6.01 -1.46 -8.73
CA ILE A 97 -6.40 -0.29 -9.53
C ILE A 97 -5.30 0.77 -9.49
N LEU A 98 -4.79 1.11 -8.31
CA LEU A 98 -3.69 2.06 -8.15
C LEU A 98 -2.45 1.63 -8.92
N HIS A 99 -2.07 0.35 -8.83
CA HIS A 99 -0.97 -0.21 -9.59
C HIS A 99 -1.18 -0.08 -11.10
N SER A 100 -2.39 -0.36 -11.59
CA SER A 100 -2.74 -0.25 -13.02
C SER A 100 -2.65 1.20 -13.50
N ILE A 101 -3.19 2.16 -12.73
CA ILE A 101 -3.09 3.59 -13.05
C ILE A 101 -1.62 4.02 -13.09
N MET A 102 -0.82 3.64 -12.10
CA MET A 102 0.60 3.95 -12.07
C MET A 102 1.37 3.32 -13.22
N ALA A 103 0.97 2.13 -13.68
CA ALA A 103 1.57 1.48 -14.84
C ALA A 103 1.25 2.23 -16.15
N LEU A 104 0.02 2.73 -16.31
CA LEU A 104 -0.41 3.48 -17.48
C LEU A 104 0.19 4.91 -17.54
N THR A 105 0.51 5.51 -16.39
CA THR A 105 1.08 6.86 -16.32
C THR A 105 2.61 6.88 -16.34
N ARG A 106 3.25 5.71 -16.49
CA ARG A 106 4.72 5.60 -16.53
C ARG A 106 5.32 6.30 -17.75
N ASP A 107 6.36 7.08 -17.48
CA ASP A 107 7.24 7.64 -18.51
C ASP A 107 8.04 6.52 -19.22
N SER A 108 8.46 6.77 -20.47
CA SER A 108 9.22 5.84 -21.33
C SER A 108 10.47 5.26 -20.65
N LYS A 109 11.13 6.05 -19.79
CA LYS A 109 12.30 5.61 -19.00
C LYS A 109 11.93 4.56 -17.94
N GLN A 110 10.74 4.65 -17.36
CA GLN A 110 10.25 3.69 -16.36
C GLN A 110 9.74 2.41 -17.02
N MET A 111 9.20 2.50 -18.24
CA MET A 111 8.80 1.34 -19.04
C MET A 111 10.01 0.46 -19.36
N LYS A 112 11.11 1.03 -19.83
CA LYS A 112 12.37 0.29 -20.11
C LYS A 112 12.91 -0.46 -18.89
N ARG A 113 12.80 0.13 -17.69
CA ARG A 113 13.18 -0.57 -16.44
C ARG A 113 12.24 -1.74 -16.13
N GLY A 114 10.95 -1.60 -16.39
CA GLY A 114 9.96 -2.67 -16.22
C GLY A 114 10.24 -3.85 -17.17
N GLU A 115 10.53 -3.58 -18.43
CA GLU A 115 10.91 -4.58 -19.43
C GLU A 115 12.21 -5.31 -19.04
N SER A 116 13.21 -4.60 -18.55
CA SER A 116 14.46 -5.21 -18.06
C SER A 116 14.21 -6.18 -16.88
N ILE A 117 13.30 -5.85 -15.96
CA ILE A 117 12.93 -6.73 -14.85
C ILE A 117 12.17 -7.94 -15.38
N ALA A 118 11.21 -7.75 -16.28
CA ALA A 118 10.44 -8.83 -16.88
C ALA A 118 11.35 -9.83 -17.61
N ASN A 119 12.29 -9.34 -18.43
CA ASN A 119 13.29 -10.15 -19.12
C ASN A 119 14.19 -10.92 -18.14
N SER A 120 14.57 -10.30 -17.03
CA SER A 120 15.38 -10.97 -16.00
C SER A 120 14.63 -12.09 -15.28
N ILE A 121 13.30 -11.97 -15.14
CA ILE A 121 12.44 -13.02 -14.57
C ILE A 121 12.26 -14.15 -15.58
N GLU A 122 12.11 -13.83 -16.87
CA GLU A 122 11.91 -14.81 -17.92
C GLU A 122 13.16 -15.69 -18.15
N LEU A 123 14.35 -15.11 -18.02
CA LEU A 123 15.62 -15.84 -18.04
C LEU A 123 15.77 -16.85 -16.88
N LYS A 124 15.04 -16.69 -15.79
CA LYS A 124 15.03 -17.61 -14.64
C LYS A 124 13.94 -18.69 -14.74
N ARG A 125 13.06 -18.63 -15.73
CA ARG A 125 12.09 -19.71 -15.97
C ARG A 125 12.80 -20.93 -16.52
N ILE A 126 12.62 -22.07 -15.89
CA ILE A 126 13.12 -23.35 -16.37
C ILE A 126 12.49 -23.62 -17.73
N PRO A 127 13.26 -23.89 -18.81
CA PRO A 127 12.70 -24.25 -20.09
C PRO A 127 11.80 -25.46 -19.92
N GLY A 128 10.56 -25.39 -20.40
CA GLY A 128 9.49 -26.35 -20.15
C GLY A 128 9.69 -27.79 -20.67
N ASN A 129 10.94 -28.22 -20.90
CA ASN A 129 11.28 -29.54 -21.45
C ASN A 129 12.33 -30.33 -20.64
N GLN A 130 12.63 -29.95 -19.40
CA GLN A 130 13.36 -30.86 -18.51
C GLN A 130 12.34 -31.69 -17.73
N LYS A 131 12.06 -32.90 -18.22
CA LYS A 131 11.46 -33.99 -17.42
C LYS A 131 12.45 -34.34 -16.32
N PHE A 132 12.07 -34.11 -15.05
CA PHE A 132 12.71 -34.70 -13.90
C PHE A 132 12.35 -36.18 -13.79
#